data_1cf5bf0699801adcd4bf0ac929043d8a
#
_entry.id   1cf5bf0699801adcd4bf0ac929043d8a
#
_cell.length_a   1.000
_cell.length_b   1.000
_cell.length_c   1.000
_cell.angle_alpha   90.00
_cell.angle_beta   90.00
_cell.angle_gamma   90.00
#
_symmetry.space_group_name_H-M   'P 1'
#
loop_
_entity.id
_entity.type
_entity.pdbx_description
1 polymer ?
#
loop_
_entity_poly.entity_id
_entity_poly.type
_entity_poly.pdbx_seq_one_letter_code
_entity_poly.pdbx_strand_id
1 'polypeptide(L)'
;TFPGACAPFGLIQVSPESGNGSWRYCSGFNYDDDSIAGFSQTHLNGTGVPDLGDIRMLPFNQNLQGERFFCRYERETQVAMPGYYSVKLADMNIDVELTATERTAMHRYTFNQPGEANLLLDLQNGLVFDSKNVRYRVLEGEVEMLDNKTIAGYNRVRGWVARYFYYMIVFDRPYTVKKELPQEEGEKAKRFILEFDLKEGESVQVKVALS
;
A
#
# COMPACT_ATOMS: atom_id res chain seq x y z
N THR A 1 9.55 9.61 10.93
CA THR A 1 8.13 10.03 11.02
C THR A 1 7.51 9.88 9.64
N PHE A 2 6.38 9.21 9.52
CA PHE A 2 5.60 9.10 8.31
C PHE A 2 4.56 10.24 8.23
N PRO A 3 4.16 10.71 7.03
CA PRO A 3 3.18 11.79 6.87
C PRO A 3 1.73 11.32 6.89
N GLY A 4 1.48 10.01 6.91
CA GLY A 4 0.19 9.41 6.68
C GLY A 4 -0.82 9.54 7.82
N ALA A 5 -1.99 8.97 7.63
CA ALA A 5 -3.10 9.04 8.57
C ALA A 5 -3.02 7.96 9.64
N CYS A 6 -3.25 8.33 10.89
CA CYS A 6 -3.41 7.39 12.01
C CYS A 6 -4.38 7.95 13.06
N ALA A 7 -5.06 7.06 13.79
CA ALA A 7 -5.68 7.38 15.06
C ALA A 7 -4.63 7.27 16.17
N PRO A 8 -4.75 8.02 17.27
CA PRO A 8 -3.84 7.88 18.40
C PRO A 8 -3.80 6.42 18.89
N PHE A 9 -2.57 5.87 19.01
CA PHE A 9 -2.31 4.48 19.44
C PHE A 9 -2.95 3.38 18.58
N GLY A 10 -3.37 3.71 17.33
CA GLY A 10 -3.95 2.75 16.41
C GLY A 10 -2.93 1.76 15.87
N LEU A 11 -3.40 0.54 15.54
CA LEU A 11 -2.64 -0.45 14.78
C LEU A 11 -2.40 0.05 13.36
N ILE A 12 -3.40 0.72 12.78
CA ILE A 12 -3.32 1.32 11.45
C ILE A 12 -2.58 2.65 11.50
N GLN A 13 -1.57 2.75 10.64
CA GLN A 13 -0.75 3.93 10.39
C GLN A 13 -0.50 3.99 8.89
N VAL A 14 -1.58 4.27 8.14
CA VAL A 14 -1.55 4.23 6.68
C VAL A 14 -0.79 5.41 6.11
N SER A 15 0.22 5.14 5.26
CA SER A 15 1.13 6.17 4.79
C SER A 15 1.74 5.81 3.44
N PRO A 16 2.18 6.82 2.65
CA PRO A 16 3.00 6.57 1.48
C PRO A 16 4.35 5.95 1.86
N GLU A 17 4.88 5.16 0.92
CA GLU A 17 6.26 4.68 0.90
C GLU A 17 6.97 5.25 -0.33
N SER A 18 8.17 5.80 -0.16
CA SER A 18 9.01 6.29 -1.26
C SER A 18 10.22 5.39 -1.52
N GLY A 19 10.47 4.42 -0.65
CA GLY A 19 11.59 3.49 -0.83
C GLY A 19 11.70 2.45 0.27
N ASN A 20 12.74 1.63 0.17
CA ASN A 20 13.03 0.53 1.07
C ASN A 20 14.53 0.21 1.09
N GLY A 21 14.98 -0.55 2.07
CA GLY A 21 16.33 -1.11 2.09
C GLY A 21 17.42 -0.16 2.58
N SER A 22 17.10 0.88 3.32
CA SER A 22 18.09 1.73 3.98
C SER A 22 17.50 2.45 5.20
N TRP A 23 18.37 3.00 6.05
CA TRP A 23 17.99 3.87 7.17
C TRP A 23 17.17 5.09 6.74
N ARG A 24 17.34 5.56 5.52
CA ARG A 24 16.58 6.67 4.94
C ARG A 24 15.07 6.38 4.92
N TYR A 25 14.69 5.12 4.83
CA TYR A 25 13.30 4.65 4.71
C TYR A 25 12.80 3.91 5.95
N CYS A 26 13.31 4.23 7.14
CA CYS A 26 12.83 3.59 8.38
C CYS A 26 11.32 3.73 8.60
N SER A 27 10.71 4.83 8.15
CA SER A 27 9.26 5.06 8.20
C SER A 27 8.59 4.90 6.83
N GLY A 28 9.27 4.29 5.85
CA GLY A 28 8.76 4.10 4.48
C GLY A 28 8.85 5.32 3.59
N PHE A 29 8.65 6.52 4.10
CA PHE A 29 8.61 7.76 3.34
C PHE A 29 9.84 8.64 3.60
N ASN A 30 10.38 9.22 2.53
CA ASN A 30 11.38 10.27 2.62
C ASN A 30 10.93 11.48 1.79
N TYR A 31 10.88 12.63 2.44
CA TYR A 31 10.38 13.89 1.84
C TYR A 31 11.22 14.39 0.66
N ASP A 32 12.52 14.04 0.60
CA ASP A 32 13.39 14.47 -0.50
C ASP A 32 13.16 13.70 -1.80
N ASP A 33 12.47 12.55 -1.73
CA ASP A 33 12.16 11.76 -2.91
C ASP A 33 11.00 12.37 -3.69
N ASP A 34 10.97 12.15 -4.99
CA ASP A 34 9.97 12.67 -5.93
C ASP A 34 8.91 11.62 -6.33
N SER A 35 9.04 10.41 -5.79
CA SER A 35 8.20 9.27 -6.17
C SER A 35 7.70 8.47 -4.97
N ILE A 36 6.54 7.85 -5.15
CA ILE A 36 5.86 6.98 -4.19
C ILE A 36 5.75 5.57 -4.79
N ALA A 37 6.12 4.56 -4.00
CA ALA A 37 6.02 3.14 -4.34
C ALA A 37 4.64 2.55 -4.03
N GLY A 38 3.84 3.26 -3.27
CA GLY A 38 2.51 2.87 -2.84
C GLY A 38 2.18 3.34 -1.43
N PHE A 39 1.09 2.82 -0.89
CA PHE A 39 0.55 3.18 0.42
C PHE A 39 0.37 1.91 1.23
N SER A 40 1.11 1.76 2.32
CA SER A 40 1.00 0.60 3.20
C SER A 40 0.28 0.93 4.51
N GLN A 41 -0.20 -0.12 5.20
CA GLN A 41 -1.16 0.02 6.29
C GLN A 41 -0.52 0.26 7.64
N THR A 42 0.77 -0.11 7.77
CA THR A 42 1.45 -0.10 9.07
C THR A 42 2.82 0.55 8.96
N HIS A 43 3.15 1.41 9.92
CA HIS A 43 4.45 2.09 9.98
C HIS A 43 4.91 2.27 11.41
N LEU A 44 6.23 2.26 11.62
CA LEU A 44 6.83 2.67 12.89
C LEU A 44 7.07 4.18 12.88
N ASN A 45 6.94 4.80 14.05
CA ASN A 45 7.22 6.20 14.24
C ASN A 45 8.31 6.40 15.28
N GLY A 46 9.37 7.13 14.91
CA GLY A 46 10.41 7.58 15.83
C GLY A 46 11.51 6.57 16.17
N THR A 47 11.47 5.34 15.67
CA THR A 47 12.41 4.28 16.07
C THR A 47 13.74 4.29 15.34
N GLY A 48 13.79 4.79 14.10
CA GLY A 48 14.97 4.70 13.25
C GLY A 48 15.31 3.26 12.80
N VAL A 49 14.39 2.31 12.93
CA VAL A 49 14.51 0.92 12.49
C VAL A 49 13.41 0.63 11.48
N PRO A 50 13.74 0.15 10.26
CA PRO A 50 12.72 -0.26 9.31
C PRO A 50 12.06 -1.55 9.78
N ASP A 51 10.76 -1.51 9.93
CA ASP A 51 9.86 -2.64 10.15
C ASP A 51 8.45 -2.21 9.76
N LEU A 52 7.49 -3.14 9.75
CA LEU A 52 6.13 -2.90 9.27
C LEU A 52 6.09 -2.66 7.76
N GLY A 53 5.24 -1.75 7.25
CA GLY A 53 5.03 -1.56 5.82
C GLY A 53 4.15 -2.66 5.22
N ASP A 54 3.26 -3.23 6.02
CA ASP A 54 2.43 -4.36 5.61
C ASP A 54 1.31 -3.92 4.66
N ILE A 55 1.00 -4.75 3.68
CA ILE A 55 -0.05 -4.59 2.67
C ILE A 55 0.07 -3.24 1.95
N ARG A 56 0.86 -3.22 0.90
CA ARG A 56 1.04 -2.04 0.07
C ARG A 56 0.05 -2.03 -1.10
N MET A 57 -0.52 -0.86 -1.36
CA MET A 57 -1.41 -0.59 -2.48
C MET A 57 -0.88 0.56 -3.32
N LEU A 58 -0.92 0.42 -4.65
CA LEU A 58 -0.58 1.50 -5.57
C LEU A 58 -1.62 1.56 -6.68
N PRO A 59 -2.42 2.64 -6.81
CA PRO A 59 -3.31 2.83 -7.95
C PRO A 59 -2.50 3.27 -9.17
N PHE A 60 -2.87 2.81 -10.37
CA PHE A 60 -2.24 3.18 -11.62
C PHE A 60 -3.15 2.97 -12.83
N ASN A 61 -2.91 3.70 -13.92
CA ASN A 61 -3.73 3.68 -15.14
C ASN A 61 -2.94 3.43 -16.44
N GLN A 62 -1.66 3.09 -16.32
CA GLN A 62 -0.78 2.80 -17.44
C GLN A 62 -0.01 1.51 -17.16
N ASN A 63 0.55 0.89 -18.20
CA ASN A 63 1.49 -0.19 -17.97
C ASN A 63 2.72 0.35 -17.22
N LEU A 64 2.83 -0.02 -15.96
CA LEU A 64 4.04 0.25 -15.18
C LEU A 64 5.18 -0.56 -15.80
N GLN A 65 6.13 0.14 -16.40
CA GLN A 65 7.28 -0.50 -17.05
C GLN A 65 8.31 -0.91 -16.01
N GLY A 66 8.72 -2.18 -16.05
CA GLY A 66 9.79 -2.73 -15.23
C GLY A 66 9.32 -3.34 -13.91
N GLU A 67 10.27 -3.86 -13.14
CA GLU A 67 10.05 -4.56 -11.86
C GLU A 67 9.76 -3.62 -10.68
N ARG A 68 9.83 -2.31 -10.88
CA ARG A 68 9.66 -1.30 -9.84
C ARG A 68 8.41 -0.48 -10.07
N PHE A 69 7.44 -0.66 -9.20
CA PHE A 69 6.23 0.13 -9.15
C PHE A 69 6.48 1.42 -8.37
N PHE A 70 6.73 2.53 -9.09
CA PHE A 70 6.86 3.87 -8.53
C PHE A 70 6.06 4.85 -9.38
N CYS A 71 5.50 5.87 -8.73
CA CYS A 71 4.79 6.96 -9.38
C CYS A 71 5.28 8.29 -8.82
N ARG A 72 5.59 9.25 -9.69
CA ARG A 72 5.91 10.60 -9.24
C ARG A 72 4.66 11.27 -8.66
N TYR A 73 4.86 12.10 -7.65
CA TYR A 73 3.77 12.82 -7.01
C TYR A 73 4.01 14.34 -7.05
N GLU A 74 2.91 15.10 -7.02
CA GLU A 74 2.95 16.56 -6.93
C GLU A 74 3.07 16.97 -5.47
N ARG A 75 4.27 17.34 -5.02
CA ARG A 75 4.57 17.66 -3.62
C ARG A 75 3.67 18.78 -3.06
N GLU A 76 3.33 19.75 -3.88
CA GLU A 76 2.47 20.89 -3.53
C GLU A 76 1.03 20.47 -3.22
N THR A 77 0.60 19.32 -3.70
CA THR A 77 -0.73 18.77 -3.44
C THR A 77 -0.80 17.95 -2.15
N GLN A 78 0.36 17.68 -1.54
CA GLN A 78 0.44 16.87 -0.34
C GLN A 78 -0.19 17.58 0.86
N VAL A 79 -1.18 16.96 1.46
CA VAL A 79 -1.80 17.42 2.71
C VAL A 79 -1.61 16.31 3.75
N ALA A 80 -0.99 16.66 4.88
CA ALA A 80 -0.78 15.77 6.01
C ALA A 80 -1.35 16.43 7.27
N MET A 81 -2.42 15.85 7.82
CA MET A 81 -3.10 16.30 9.03
C MET A 81 -3.37 15.10 9.95
N PRO A 82 -3.57 15.29 11.25
CA PRO A 82 -3.99 14.21 12.12
C PRO A 82 -5.20 13.45 11.55
N GLY A 83 -5.05 12.15 11.32
CA GLY A 83 -6.11 11.29 10.79
C GLY A 83 -6.41 11.42 9.28
N TYR A 84 -5.69 12.26 8.54
CA TYR A 84 -5.91 12.44 7.11
C TYR A 84 -4.61 12.69 6.35
N TYR A 85 -4.51 12.08 5.17
CA TYR A 85 -3.43 12.33 4.22
C TYR A 85 -4.00 12.37 2.81
N SER A 86 -3.51 13.28 1.97
CA SER A 86 -3.79 13.25 0.54
C SER A 86 -2.61 13.69 -0.30
N VAL A 87 -2.57 13.23 -1.55
CA VAL A 87 -1.55 13.58 -2.54
C VAL A 87 -2.05 13.26 -3.95
N LYS A 88 -1.55 13.99 -4.94
CA LYS A 88 -1.76 13.67 -6.35
C LYS A 88 -0.57 12.93 -6.94
N LEU A 89 -0.83 11.77 -7.54
CA LEU A 89 0.14 11.01 -8.32
C LEU A 89 0.22 11.62 -9.73
N ALA A 90 1.32 12.35 -9.99
CA ALA A 90 1.49 13.19 -11.18
C ALA A 90 1.45 12.40 -12.48
N ASP A 91 2.23 11.31 -12.56
CA ASP A 91 2.36 10.50 -13.77
C ASP A 91 1.06 9.83 -14.19
N MET A 92 0.17 9.59 -13.22
CA MET A 92 -1.07 8.85 -13.40
C MET A 92 -2.32 9.73 -13.33
N ASN A 93 -2.19 11.01 -12.96
CA ASN A 93 -3.29 11.92 -12.71
C ASN A 93 -4.36 11.31 -11.78
N ILE A 94 -3.89 10.71 -10.68
CA ILE A 94 -4.75 10.04 -9.68
C ILE A 94 -4.65 10.81 -8.37
N ASP A 95 -5.79 11.21 -7.80
CA ASP A 95 -5.84 11.76 -6.45
C ASP A 95 -5.98 10.62 -5.45
N VAL A 96 -5.17 10.69 -4.40
CA VAL A 96 -5.16 9.71 -3.31
C VAL A 96 -5.55 10.40 -2.02
N GLU A 97 -6.49 9.81 -1.30
CA GLU A 97 -6.90 10.26 0.03
C GLU A 97 -6.92 9.07 0.99
N LEU A 98 -6.36 9.28 2.17
CA LEU A 98 -6.23 8.26 3.21
C LEU A 98 -6.78 8.79 4.52
N THR A 99 -7.50 7.93 5.25
CA THR A 99 -7.88 8.17 6.64
C THR A 99 -7.82 6.86 7.41
N ALA A 100 -7.80 6.94 8.74
CA ALA A 100 -7.66 5.76 9.58
C ALA A 100 -8.47 5.87 10.87
N THR A 101 -8.95 4.72 11.33
CA THR A 101 -9.34 4.46 12.70
C THR A 101 -8.25 3.61 13.38
N GLU A 102 -8.49 3.14 14.60
CA GLU A 102 -7.51 2.31 15.30
C GLU A 102 -7.13 1.02 14.57
N ARG A 103 -8.06 0.42 13.82
CA ARG A 103 -7.89 -0.89 13.17
C ARG A 103 -8.29 -0.92 11.70
N THR A 104 -8.72 0.20 11.13
CA THR A 104 -9.18 0.24 9.73
C THR A 104 -8.63 1.46 9.02
N ALA A 105 -7.95 1.24 7.89
CA ALA A 105 -7.65 2.28 6.93
C ALA A 105 -8.78 2.42 5.91
N MET A 106 -9.00 3.64 5.44
CA MET A 106 -9.80 3.94 4.28
C MET A 106 -8.94 4.63 3.25
N HIS A 107 -8.92 4.11 2.04
CA HIS A 107 -8.29 4.73 0.89
C HIS A 107 -9.39 5.15 -0.10
N ARG A 108 -9.21 6.29 -0.75
CA ARG A 108 -9.96 6.70 -1.93
C ARG A 108 -8.98 7.05 -3.04
N TYR A 109 -9.16 6.45 -4.20
CA TYR A 109 -8.36 6.67 -5.39
C TYR A 109 -9.26 7.19 -6.50
N THR A 110 -9.08 8.46 -6.90
CA THR A 110 -9.87 9.11 -7.95
C THR A 110 -9.06 9.17 -9.24
N PHE A 111 -9.57 8.56 -10.30
CA PHE A 111 -8.90 8.46 -11.60
C PHE A 111 -9.35 9.60 -12.51
N ASN A 112 -8.52 10.64 -12.66
CA ASN A 112 -8.87 11.90 -13.32
C ASN A 112 -8.58 11.92 -14.83
N GLN A 113 -8.38 10.77 -15.45
CA GLN A 113 -8.21 10.65 -16.90
C GLN A 113 -8.80 9.34 -17.41
N PRO A 114 -9.22 9.30 -18.70
CA PRO A 114 -9.70 8.07 -19.32
C PRO A 114 -8.59 7.00 -19.33
N GLY A 115 -8.96 5.75 -19.21
CA GLY A 115 -8.05 4.62 -19.29
C GLY A 115 -8.37 3.52 -18.30
N GLU A 116 -7.41 2.64 -18.10
CA GLU A 116 -7.55 1.55 -17.15
C GLU A 116 -7.47 2.08 -15.72
N ALA A 117 -8.28 1.52 -14.85
CA ALA A 117 -8.20 1.77 -13.41
C ALA A 117 -7.67 0.51 -12.71
N ASN A 118 -6.38 0.48 -12.44
CA ASN A 118 -5.70 -0.65 -11.83
C ASN A 118 -5.24 -0.33 -10.40
N LEU A 119 -5.17 -1.36 -9.57
CA LEU A 119 -4.59 -1.31 -8.23
C LEU A 119 -3.62 -2.48 -8.05
N LEU A 120 -2.35 -2.17 -7.79
CA LEU A 120 -1.42 -3.16 -7.26
C LEU A 120 -1.78 -3.44 -5.80
N LEU A 121 -2.05 -4.68 -5.46
CA LEU A 121 -2.13 -5.20 -4.11
C LEU A 121 -0.89 -6.05 -3.85
N ASP A 122 0.00 -5.56 -3.01
CA ASP A 122 1.26 -6.21 -2.66
C ASP A 122 1.23 -6.69 -1.21
N LEU A 123 0.95 -7.97 -1.04
CA LEU A 123 0.91 -8.64 0.27
C LEU A 123 2.30 -9.08 0.76
N GLN A 124 3.32 -9.04 -0.13
CA GLN A 124 4.70 -9.39 0.19
C GLN A 124 5.49 -8.20 0.75
N ASN A 125 4.99 -6.98 0.56
CA ASN A 125 5.70 -5.76 0.97
C ASN A 125 6.04 -5.72 2.45
N GLY A 126 7.07 -4.94 2.75
CA GLY A 126 7.47 -4.59 4.10
C GLY A 126 8.79 -3.83 4.12
N LEU A 127 8.99 -3.03 5.14
CA LEU A 127 10.17 -2.22 5.32
C LEU A 127 11.29 -3.06 5.94
N VAL A 128 12.47 -3.04 5.32
CA VAL A 128 13.65 -3.81 5.71
C VAL A 128 14.93 -2.98 5.52
N PHE A 129 16.02 -3.35 6.19
CA PHE A 129 17.32 -2.67 6.03
C PHE A 129 17.99 -2.90 4.67
N ASP A 130 17.76 -4.04 4.06
CA ASP A 130 18.25 -4.40 2.74
C ASP A 130 17.08 -4.85 1.88
N SER A 131 16.80 -4.13 0.80
CA SER A 131 15.66 -4.39 -0.09
C SER A 131 15.62 -5.83 -0.62
N LYS A 132 16.77 -6.49 -0.74
CA LYS A 132 16.85 -7.92 -1.11
C LYS A 132 16.18 -8.84 -0.09
N ASN A 133 16.07 -8.41 1.16
CA ASN A 133 15.47 -9.19 2.24
C ASN A 133 13.94 -9.10 2.30
N VAL A 134 13.30 -8.23 1.51
CA VAL A 134 11.84 -8.16 1.41
C VAL A 134 11.24 -9.52 1.04
N ARG A 135 11.89 -10.27 0.14
CA ARG A 135 11.45 -11.60 -0.29
C ARG A 135 11.37 -12.63 0.84
N TYR A 136 12.16 -12.46 1.90
CA TYR A 136 12.22 -13.39 3.03
C TYR A 136 11.45 -12.87 4.26
N ARG A 137 10.79 -11.72 4.14
CA ARG A 137 10.09 -11.11 5.26
C ARG A 137 8.81 -11.87 5.63
N VAL A 138 8.02 -12.27 4.64
CA VAL A 138 6.84 -13.10 4.87
C VAL A 138 7.30 -14.54 5.02
N LEU A 139 6.99 -15.15 6.16
CA LEU A 139 7.33 -16.53 6.50
C LEU A 139 6.24 -17.51 6.05
N GLU A 140 4.99 -17.01 6.07
CA GLU A 140 3.78 -17.75 5.73
C GLU A 140 2.69 -16.75 5.38
N GLY A 141 1.85 -17.03 4.42
CA GLY A 141 0.73 -16.17 4.06
C GLY A 141 -0.34 -16.93 3.28
N GLU A 142 -1.59 -16.62 3.59
CA GLU A 142 -2.75 -17.08 2.85
C GLU A 142 -3.62 -15.89 2.44
N VAL A 143 -4.21 -15.99 1.26
CA VAL A 143 -5.14 -14.99 0.74
C VAL A 143 -6.30 -15.70 0.07
N GLU A 144 -7.50 -15.26 0.38
CA GLU A 144 -8.74 -15.74 -0.19
C GLU A 144 -9.54 -14.57 -0.77
N MET A 145 -10.03 -14.72 -1.98
CA MET A 145 -10.97 -13.80 -2.60
C MET A 145 -12.38 -14.30 -2.31
N LEU A 146 -13.01 -13.76 -1.25
CA LEU A 146 -14.31 -14.19 -0.77
C LEU A 146 -15.42 -13.91 -1.78
N ASP A 147 -15.31 -12.79 -2.46
CA ASP A 147 -16.17 -12.38 -3.57
C ASP A 147 -15.45 -11.35 -4.45
N ASN A 148 -16.15 -10.71 -5.39
CA ASN A 148 -15.57 -9.70 -6.28
C ASN A 148 -15.38 -8.31 -5.63
N LYS A 149 -15.59 -8.19 -4.32
CA LYS A 149 -15.37 -6.96 -3.53
C LYS A 149 -14.57 -7.20 -2.27
N THR A 150 -14.35 -8.45 -1.86
CA THR A 150 -13.79 -8.77 -0.56
C THR A 150 -12.63 -9.76 -0.67
N ILE A 151 -11.51 -9.37 -0.10
CA ILE A 151 -10.29 -10.19 0.03
C ILE A 151 -9.99 -10.33 1.51
N ALA A 152 -9.71 -11.54 1.98
CA ALA A 152 -9.30 -11.80 3.34
C ALA A 152 -8.05 -12.68 3.37
N GLY A 153 -7.34 -12.68 4.49
CA GLY A 153 -6.18 -13.52 4.65
C GLY A 153 -5.38 -13.20 5.90
N TYR A 154 -4.22 -13.82 5.96
CA TYR A 154 -3.24 -13.52 6.99
C TYR A 154 -1.82 -13.62 6.44
N ASN A 155 -0.90 -12.94 7.11
CA ASN A 155 0.53 -13.14 6.94
C ASN A 155 1.19 -13.35 8.31
N ARG A 156 2.15 -14.27 8.34
CA ARG A 156 3.16 -14.35 9.40
C ARG A 156 4.42 -13.69 8.87
N VAL A 157 4.88 -12.65 9.54
CA VAL A 157 6.01 -11.87 9.07
C VAL A 157 7.18 -11.92 10.06
N ARG A 158 8.37 -11.85 9.50
CA ARG A 158 9.60 -11.58 10.24
C ARG A 158 9.79 -10.08 10.31
N GLY A 159 10.01 -9.58 11.50
CA GLY A 159 10.36 -8.21 11.77
C GLY A 159 11.22 -8.20 13.03
N TRP A 160 11.18 -7.14 13.78
CA TRP A 160 11.79 -7.08 15.11
C TRP A 160 11.27 -8.20 16.01
N VAL A 161 9.96 -8.48 15.90
CA VAL A 161 9.33 -9.67 16.46
C VAL A 161 8.53 -10.35 15.36
N ALA A 162 8.64 -11.67 15.24
CA ALA A 162 7.78 -12.42 14.34
C ALA A 162 6.33 -12.29 14.83
N ARG A 163 5.44 -11.90 13.93
CA ARG A 163 4.02 -11.67 14.25
C ARG A 163 3.12 -12.23 13.17
N TYR A 164 1.91 -12.57 13.57
CA TYR A 164 0.78 -12.74 12.64
C TYR A 164 0.03 -11.43 12.55
N PHE A 165 -0.50 -11.13 11.38
CA PHE A 165 -1.59 -10.18 11.20
C PHE A 165 -2.62 -10.76 10.24
N TYR A 166 -3.88 -10.57 10.59
CA TYR A 166 -5.02 -10.94 9.77
C TYR A 166 -5.56 -9.69 9.11
N TYR A 167 -6.05 -9.82 7.88
CA TYR A 167 -6.57 -8.68 7.15
C TYR A 167 -7.87 -9.01 6.44
N MET A 168 -8.69 -7.97 6.29
CA MET A 168 -9.85 -7.94 5.41
C MET A 168 -9.81 -6.66 4.60
N ILE A 169 -9.90 -6.79 3.28
CA ILE A 169 -9.88 -5.70 2.31
C ILE A 169 -11.23 -5.70 1.61
N VAL A 170 -11.97 -4.58 1.70
CA VAL A 170 -13.30 -4.45 1.12
C VAL A 170 -13.33 -3.26 0.19
N PHE A 171 -13.74 -3.50 -1.05
CA PHE A 171 -13.91 -2.49 -2.09
C PHE A 171 -15.39 -2.07 -2.20
N ASP A 172 -15.66 -0.79 -2.46
CA ASP A 172 -17.02 -0.28 -2.67
C ASP A 172 -17.63 -0.77 -3.99
N ARG A 173 -16.82 -1.19 -4.95
CA ARG A 173 -17.20 -1.71 -6.25
C ARG A 173 -16.48 -3.00 -6.64
N PRO A 174 -17.03 -3.77 -7.60
CA PRO A 174 -16.39 -5.01 -8.03
C PRO A 174 -15.01 -4.79 -8.66
N TYR A 175 -14.09 -5.69 -8.38
CA TYR A 175 -12.81 -5.81 -9.08
C TYR A 175 -12.75 -7.07 -9.93
N THR A 176 -11.86 -7.05 -10.91
CA THR A 176 -11.40 -8.25 -11.63
C THR A 176 -9.92 -8.45 -11.36
N VAL A 177 -9.50 -9.68 -11.12
CA VAL A 177 -8.07 -10.00 -11.04
C VAL A 177 -7.50 -10.01 -12.46
N LYS A 178 -6.85 -8.91 -12.83
CA LYS A 178 -6.20 -8.77 -14.14
C LYS A 178 -4.97 -9.65 -14.24
N LYS A 179 -4.20 -9.74 -13.15
CA LYS A 179 -2.96 -10.51 -13.12
C LYS A 179 -2.55 -10.87 -11.68
N GLU A 180 -2.15 -12.11 -11.45
CA GLU A 180 -1.31 -12.49 -10.32
C GLU A 180 0.16 -12.37 -10.77
N LEU A 181 0.96 -11.59 -10.03
CA LEU A 181 2.36 -11.41 -10.36
C LEU A 181 3.17 -12.64 -9.92
N PRO A 182 4.22 -13.01 -10.66
CA PRO A 182 5.04 -14.13 -10.29
C PRO A 182 5.71 -13.89 -8.94
N GLN A 183 5.78 -14.94 -8.14
CA GLN A 183 6.55 -14.94 -6.90
C GLN A 183 8.03 -15.22 -7.21
N GLU A 184 8.91 -14.46 -6.59
CA GLU A 184 10.35 -14.73 -6.62
C GLU A 184 10.72 -15.81 -5.59
N GLU A 185 11.91 -16.37 -5.75
CA GLU A 185 12.44 -17.31 -4.77
C GLU A 185 12.49 -16.67 -3.37
N GLY A 186 11.89 -17.35 -2.41
CA GLY A 186 11.79 -16.91 -1.01
C GLY A 186 10.51 -16.17 -0.66
N GLU A 187 9.73 -15.68 -1.62
CA GLU A 187 8.43 -15.04 -1.38
C GLU A 187 7.36 -16.05 -0.95
N LYS A 188 6.52 -15.67 0.00
CA LYS A 188 5.44 -16.50 0.55
C LYS A 188 4.07 -15.85 0.46
N ALA A 189 4.00 -14.56 0.20
CA ALA A 189 2.75 -13.86 -0.05
C ALA A 189 2.62 -13.46 -1.52
N LYS A 190 1.40 -13.21 -1.95
CA LYS A 190 1.07 -12.93 -3.35
C LYS A 190 1.01 -11.43 -3.63
N ARG A 191 1.08 -11.12 -4.92
CA ARG A 191 0.85 -9.77 -5.46
C ARG A 191 -0.16 -9.87 -6.61
N PHE A 192 -1.10 -8.94 -6.63
CA PHE A 192 -2.16 -8.91 -7.62
C PHE A 192 -2.26 -7.53 -8.29
N ILE A 193 -2.59 -7.53 -9.55
CA ILE A 193 -3.14 -6.36 -10.24
C ILE A 193 -4.65 -6.58 -10.31
N LEU A 194 -5.38 -5.70 -9.62
CA LEU A 194 -6.83 -5.64 -9.63
C LEU A 194 -7.26 -4.54 -10.60
N GLU A 195 -8.28 -4.79 -11.40
CA GLU A 195 -8.84 -3.85 -12.38
C GLU A 195 -10.28 -3.50 -12.00
N PHE A 196 -10.62 -2.22 -12.14
CA PHE A 196 -11.94 -1.67 -11.87
C PHE A 196 -12.54 -1.04 -13.13
N ASP A 197 -13.84 -1.20 -13.32
CA ASP A 197 -14.57 -0.49 -14.35
C ASP A 197 -14.93 0.92 -13.84
N LEU A 198 -14.11 1.91 -14.24
CA LEU A 198 -14.23 3.31 -13.83
C LEU A 198 -14.23 4.22 -15.05
N LYS A 199 -15.06 5.27 -14.97
CA LYS A 199 -14.99 6.41 -15.87
C LYS A 199 -14.06 7.48 -15.32
N GLU A 200 -13.65 8.40 -16.18
CA GLU A 200 -12.91 9.58 -15.80
C GLU A 200 -13.63 10.35 -14.66
N GLY A 201 -12.87 10.72 -13.64
CA GLY A 201 -13.37 11.41 -12.45
C GLY A 201 -14.02 10.48 -11.41
N GLU A 202 -14.19 9.19 -11.70
CA GLU A 202 -14.71 8.24 -10.71
C GLU A 202 -13.61 7.72 -9.78
N SER A 203 -14.04 7.23 -8.61
CA SER A 203 -13.14 6.71 -7.59
C SER A 203 -13.47 5.28 -7.18
N VAL A 204 -12.47 4.58 -6.70
CA VAL A 204 -12.63 3.37 -5.89
C VAL A 204 -12.27 3.66 -4.44
N GLN A 205 -13.11 3.18 -3.52
CA GLN A 205 -12.85 3.23 -2.09
C GLN A 205 -12.49 1.84 -1.58
N VAL A 206 -11.48 1.80 -0.73
CA VAL A 206 -10.95 0.55 -0.17
C VAL A 206 -10.87 0.68 1.35
N LYS A 207 -11.49 -0.24 2.06
CA LYS A 207 -11.33 -0.41 3.51
C LYS A 207 -10.37 -1.56 3.76
N VAL A 208 -9.36 -1.34 4.59
CA VAL A 208 -8.42 -2.37 5.02
C VAL A 208 -8.46 -2.46 6.53
N ALA A 209 -9.01 -3.54 7.05
CA ALA A 209 -9.00 -3.85 8.47
C ALA A 209 -7.86 -4.81 8.81
N LEU A 210 -7.21 -4.59 9.96
CA LEU A 210 -6.15 -5.44 10.51
C LEU A 210 -6.45 -5.86 11.94
N SER A 211 -6.01 -7.08 12.30
CA SER A 211 -6.01 -7.59 13.67
C SER A 211 -4.81 -8.50 13.95
#